data_d2e36ffdd675dff9cd0a718cc20a1852
#
_entry.id   d2e36ffdd675dff9cd0a718cc20a1852
#
_cell.length_a   1.000
_cell.length_b   1.000
_cell.length_c   1.000
_cell.angle_alpha   90.00
_cell.angle_beta   90.00
_cell.angle_gamma   90.00
#
_symmetry.space_group_name_H-M   'P 1'
#
loop_
_entity.id
_entity.type
_entity.pdbx_description
1 polymer ?
#
loop_
_entity_poly.entity_id
_entity_poly.type
_entity_poly.pdbx_seq_one_letter_code
_entity_poly.pdbx_strand_id
1 'polypeptide(L)'
;VSLVSFIGFLLFSIVFAATVGQKLMEFLADGKTFRVWVEQQGIWGPLTLIGIMALQVVIAIIPGEAVEIGAGYAFGAIPGMFLCLAGAAVGSVIIYGLTKSFGIRMVEAFISREKLQSLKFLQNTKKLNLLIFILFFIPGTPKDLFTYFIGLTPMKLRTFLILSSIARIPSVITSTIGGEALGMQNYTFAVLVFVATAIISGIGLLIYRKITVHSDGKKEIE
;
A
#
# COMPACT_ATOMS: atom_id res chain seq x y z
N VAL A 1 20.65 6.54 16.62
CA VAL A 1 19.51 7.41 16.28
C VAL A 1 18.59 7.46 17.49
N SER A 2 18.30 8.64 17.99
CA SER A 2 17.64 8.84 19.27
C SER A 2 16.14 8.52 19.19
N LEU A 3 15.56 8.02 20.29
CA LEU A 3 14.13 7.84 20.48
C LEU A 3 13.36 9.14 20.12
N VAL A 4 13.98 10.28 20.35
CA VAL A 4 13.45 11.62 20.02
C VAL A 4 13.23 11.81 18.52
N SER A 5 14.17 11.39 17.65
CA SER A 5 14.01 11.50 16.19
C SER A 5 12.88 10.62 15.67
N PHE A 6 12.68 9.47 16.31
CA PHE A 6 11.61 8.54 15.96
C PHE A 6 10.24 9.08 16.40
N ILE A 7 10.12 9.56 17.65
CA ILE A 7 8.89 10.20 18.14
C ILE A 7 8.57 11.44 17.28
N GLY A 8 9.57 12.22 16.91
CA GLY A 8 9.41 13.35 16.00
C GLY A 8 8.85 12.95 14.63
N PHE A 9 9.37 11.86 14.04
CA PHE A 9 8.86 11.33 12.76
C PHE A 9 7.40 10.86 12.90
N LEU A 10 7.07 10.18 13.99
CA LEU A 10 5.73 9.64 14.23
C LEU A 10 4.71 10.75 14.45
N LEU A 11 5.06 11.75 15.26
CA LEU A 11 4.23 12.95 15.48
C LEU A 11 4.06 13.72 14.17
N PHE A 12 5.14 13.92 13.40
CA PHE A 12 5.08 14.55 12.08
C PHE A 12 4.13 13.79 11.16
N SER A 13 4.23 12.44 11.09
CA SER A 13 3.37 11.61 10.24
C SER A 13 1.90 11.72 10.65
N ILE A 14 1.59 11.71 11.95
CA ILE A 14 0.22 11.86 12.45
C ILE A 14 -0.34 13.26 12.15
N VAL A 15 0.42 14.31 12.46
CA VAL A 15 0.01 15.69 12.20
C VAL A 15 -0.15 15.92 10.70
N PHE A 16 0.79 15.43 9.89
CA PHE A 16 0.72 15.53 8.43
C PHE A 16 -0.50 14.79 7.88
N ALA A 17 -0.78 13.58 8.34
CA ALA A 17 -1.96 12.82 7.92
C ALA A 17 -3.26 13.53 8.34
N ALA A 18 -3.32 14.11 9.53
CA ALA A 18 -4.50 14.81 10.03
C ALA A 18 -4.74 16.16 9.32
N THR A 19 -3.69 16.88 8.91
CA THR A 19 -3.80 18.23 8.34
C THR A 19 -3.75 18.22 6.81
N VAL A 20 -2.73 17.56 6.26
CA VAL A 20 -2.48 17.51 4.81
C VAL A 20 -3.19 16.34 4.17
N GLY A 21 -3.26 15.19 4.88
CA GLY A 21 -3.89 13.98 4.37
C GLY A 21 -5.36 14.17 4.05
N GLN A 22 -6.13 14.85 4.91
CA GLN A 22 -7.55 15.14 4.64
C GLN A 22 -7.71 16.02 3.40
N LYS A 23 -6.95 17.12 3.32
CA LYS A 23 -6.98 18.02 2.15
C LYS A 23 -6.53 17.32 0.86
N LEU A 24 -5.54 16.44 0.97
CA LEU A 24 -5.08 15.63 -0.15
C LEU A 24 -6.17 14.64 -0.60
N MET A 25 -6.86 14.02 0.35
CA MET A 25 -7.98 13.11 0.04
C MET A 25 -9.15 13.85 -0.62
N GLU A 26 -9.52 15.03 -0.12
CA GLU A 26 -10.54 15.87 -0.74
C GLU A 26 -10.14 16.29 -2.16
N PHE A 27 -8.88 16.67 -2.36
CA PHE A 27 -8.34 17.04 -3.67
C PHE A 27 -8.32 15.86 -4.66
N LEU A 28 -7.93 14.66 -4.20
CA LEU A 28 -7.93 13.45 -5.02
C LEU A 28 -9.35 12.94 -5.31
N ALA A 29 -10.29 13.16 -4.37
CA ALA A 29 -11.70 12.80 -4.54
C ALA A 29 -12.41 13.72 -5.56
N ASP A 30 -11.98 14.98 -5.70
CA ASP A 30 -12.39 15.84 -6.80
C ASP A 30 -11.55 15.55 -8.06
N GLY A 31 -11.89 14.46 -8.73
CA GLY A 31 -11.16 13.98 -9.90
C GLY A 31 -11.02 15.03 -11.02
N LYS A 32 -11.99 15.93 -11.19
CA LYS A 32 -11.92 17.00 -12.20
C LYS A 32 -10.83 18.01 -11.86
N THR A 33 -10.82 18.51 -10.65
CA THR A 33 -9.81 19.46 -10.15
C THR A 33 -8.42 18.81 -10.18
N PHE A 34 -8.31 17.56 -9.76
CA PHE A 34 -7.06 16.81 -9.82
C PHE A 34 -6.54 16.65 -11.25
N ARG A 35 -7.40 16.26 -12.19
CA ARG A 35 -7.03 16.11 -13.60
C ARG A 35 -6.55 17.42 -14.23
N VAL A 36 -7.30 18.51 -14.05
CA VAL A 36 -6.91 19.85 -14.56
C VAL A 36 -5.56 20.27 -13.98
N TRP A 37 -5.36 20.04 -12.68
CA TRP A 37 -4.09 20.34 -12.01
C TRP A 37 -2.94 19.54 -12.62
N VAL A 38 -3.13 18.23 -12.85
CA VAL A 38 -2.13 17.36 -13.50
C VAL A 38 -1.81 17.84 -14.92
N GLU A 39 -2.83 18.18 -15.70
CA GLU A 39 -2.65 18.68 -17.07
C GLU A 39 -1.84 19.99 -17.09
N GLN A 40 -2.03 20.87 -16.11
CA GLN A 40 -1.24 22.09 -15.96
C GLN A 40 0.23 21.85 -15.59
N GLN A 41 0.54 20.74 -14.91
CA GLN A 41 1.91 20.34 -14.61
C GLN A 41 2.69 19.82 -15.84
N GLY A 42 2.00 19.48 -16.92
CA GLY A 42 2.62 18.91 -18.11
C GLY A 42 3.48 17.69 -17.80
N ILE A 43 4.75 17.72 -18.19
CA ILE A 43 5.72 16.61 -18.00
C ILE A 43 6.01 16.33 -16.51
N TRP A 44 5.78 17.26 -15.58
CA TRP A 44 5.96 17.07 -14.15
C TRP A 44 4.78 16.35 -13.48
N GLY A 45 3.62 16.28 -14.11
CA GLY A 45 2.43 15.62 -13.58
C GLY A 45 2.69 14.15 -13.18
N PRO A 46 3.27 13.31 -14.06
CA PRO A 46 3.63 11.93 -13.72
C PRO A 46 4.60 11.81 -12.54
N LEU A 47 5.62 12.68 -12.49
CA LEU A 47 6.60 12.69 -11.39
C LEU A 47 5.96 13.10 -10.06
N THR A 48 5.04 14.05 -10.08
CA THR A 48 4.30 14.47 -8.89
C THR A 48 3.40 13.34 -8.38
N LEU A 49 2.72 12.60 -9.27
CA LEU A 49 1.94 11.44 -8.87
C LEU A 49 2.81 10.35 -8.23
N ILE A 50 3.98 10.06 -8.82
CA ILE A 50 4.97 9.14 -8.22
C ILE A 50 5.36 9.62 -6.82
N GLY A 51 5.61 10.92 -6.65
CA GLY A 51 5.94 11.52 -5.35
C GLY A 51 4.80 11.39 -4.32
N ILE A 52 3.56 11.69 -4.73
CA ILE A 52 2.37 11.54 -3.88
C ILE A 52 2.19 10.09 -3.46
N MET A 53 2.31 9.15 -4.39
CA MET A 53 2.18 7.72 -4.10
C MET A 53 3.31 7.24 -3.18
N ALA A 54 4.55 7.67 -3.40
CA ALA A 54 5.66 7.33 -2.51
C ALA A 54 5.45 7.88 -1.10
N LEU A 55 4.99 9.13 -0.98
CA LEU A 55 4.69 9.77 0.29
C LEU A 55 3.56 9.05 1.04
N GLN A 56 2.48 8.67 0.33
CA GLN A 56 1.36 7.90 0.88
C GLN A 56 1.86 6.57 1.47
N VAL A 57 2.70 5.82 0.73
CA VAL A 57 3.28 4.56 1.21
C VAL A 57 4.13 4.78 2.47
N VAL A 58 4.91 5.86 2.53
CA VAL A 58 5.73 6.20 3.71
C VAL A 58 4.86 6.58 4.90
N ILE A 59 3.77 7.29 4.72
CA ILE A 59 2.89 7.70 5.82
C ILE A 59 2.00 6.54 6.28
N ALA A 60 1.63 5.62 5.37
CA ALA A 60 0.85 4.38 5.59
C ALA A 60 -0.54 4.56 6.25
N ILE A 61 -0.95 5.77 6.60
CA ILE A 61 -2.26 6.10 7.19
C ILE A 61 -3.25 6.50 6.10
N ILE A 62 -2.74 7.06 5.00
CA ILE A 62 -3.55 7.49 3.86
C ILE A 62 -3.88 6.26 3.00
N PRO A 63 -5.16 6.01 2.67
CA PRO A 63 -5.52 4.89 1.80
C PRO A 63 -4.90 5.04 0.40
N GLY A 64 -4.10 4.06 -0.03
CA GLY A 64 -3.44 4.08 -1.35
C GLY A 64 -4.44 4.00 -2.49
N GLU A 65 -5.57 3.34 -2.27
CA GLU A 65 -6.65 3.21 -3.26
C GLU A 65 -7.17 4.55 -3.77
N ALA A 66 -7.21 5.57 -2.91
CA ALA A 66 -7.63 6.91 -3.34
C ALA A 66 -6.66 7.54 -4.34
N VAL A 67 -5.35 7.36 -4.11
CA VAL A 67 -4.31 7.82 -5.05
C VAL A 67 -4.39 7.03 -6.36
N GLU A 68 -4.62 5.71 -6.29
CA GLU A 68 -4.77 4.83 -7.45
C GLU A 68 -5.99 5.21 -8.31
N ILE A 69 -7.15 5.49 -7.67
CA ILE A 69 -8.36 5.96 -8.35
C ILE A 69 -8.09 7.32 -9.01
N GLY A 70 -7.50 8.27 -8.29
CA GLY A 70 -7.11 9.57 -8.85
C GLY A 70 -6.13 9.43 -10.03
N ALA A 71 -5.18 8.51 -9.95
CA ALA A 71 -4.24 8.21 -11.03
C ALA A 71 -4.97 7.70 -12.29
N GLY A 72 -5.91 6.76 -12.11
CA GLY A 72 -6.75 6.26 -13.21
C GLY A 72 -7.60 7.35 -13.84
N TYR A 73 -8.18 8.23 -13.01
CA TYR A 73 -8.97 9.36 -13.46
C TYR A 73 -8.15 10.35 -14.32
N ALA A 74 -6.94 10.68 -13.90
CA ALA A 74 -6.12 11.71 -14.52
C ALA A 74 -5.29 11.20 -15.71
N PHE A 75 -4.74 9.98 -15.61
CA PHE A 75 -3.79 9.43 -16.59
C PHE A 75 -4.34 8.25 -17.40
N GLY A 76 -5.50 7.72 -17.03
CA GLY A 76 -6.05 6.48 -17.56
C GLY A 76 -5.55 5.24 -16.80
N ALA A 77 -6.19 4.09 -17.04
CA ALA A 77 -5.97 2.87 -16.25
C ALA A 77 -4.52 2.37 -16.33
N ILE A 78 -3.99 2.16 -17.52
CA ILE A 78 -2.67 1.56 -17.72
C ILE A 78 -1.53 2.50 -17.32
N PRO A 79 -1.45 3.75 -17.81
CA PRO A 79 -0.41 4.69 -17.36
C PRO A 79 -0.50 4.96 -15.86
N GLY A 80 -1.72 5.17 -15.32
CA GLY A 80 -1.94 5.38 -13.89
C GLY A 80 -1.42 4.21 -13.05
N MET A 81 -1.68 2.95 -13.47
CA MET A 81 -1.15 1.76 -12.81
C MET A 81 0.37 1.78 -12.74
N PHE A 82 1.07 2.02 -13.86
CA PHE A 82 2.54 2.03 -13.85
C PHE A 82 3.11 3.15 -12.98
N LEU A 83 2.51 4.33 -12.99
CA LEU A 83 2.92 5.45 -12.13
C LEU A 83 2.73 5.12 -10.65
N CYS A 84 1.59 4.51 -10.28
CA CYS A 84 1.34 4.06 -8.91
C CYS A 84 2.33 2.97 -8.46
N LEU A 85 2.61 1.99 -9.32
CA LEU A 85 3.60 0.95 -9.02
C LEU A 85 5.01 1.53 -8.85
N ALA A 86 5.40 2.49 -9.70
CA ALA A 86 6.69 3.19 -9.57
C ALA A 86 6.76 3.97 -8.25
N GLY A 87 5.72 4.74 -7.91
CA GLY A 87 5.64 5.47 -6.65
C GLY A 87 5.67 4.55 -5.43
N ALA A 88 4.91 3.45 -5.47
CA ALA A 88 4.92 2.44 -4.42
C ALA A 88 6.30 1.78 -4.25
N ALA A 89 7.02 1.53 -5.34
CA ALA A 89 8.38 1.01 -5.29
C ALA A 89 9.34 2.02 -4.64
N VAL A 90 9.26 3.31 -5.01
CA VAL A 90 10.07 4.38 -4.39
C VAL A 90 9.78 4.49 -2.90
N GLY A 91 8.50 4.56 -2.49
CA GLY A 91 8.11 4.58 -1.08
C GLY A 91 8.60 3.37 -0.31
N SER A 92 8.51 2.18 -0.92
CA SER A 92 9.01 0.93 -0.34
C SER A 92 10.52 0.93 -0.12
N VAL A 93 11.30 1.51 -1.05
CA VAL A 93 12.77 1.69 -0.88
C VAL A 93 13.06 2.59 0.31
N ILE A 94 12.34 3.71 0.43
CA ILE A 94 12.50 4.65 1.55
C ILE A 94 12.19 3.95 2.88
N ILE A 95 11.04 3.27 2.99
CA ILE A 95 10.65 2.56 4.21
C ILE A 95 11.66 1.48 4.56
N TYR A 96 12.09 0.67 3.59
CA TYR A 96 13.08 -0.38 3.81
C TYR A 96 14.39 0.20 4.38
N GLY A 97 14.88 1.31 3.82
CA GLY A 97 16.05 2.03 4.31
C GLY A 97 15.86 2.55 5.74
N LEU A 98 14.73 3.20 6.00
CA LEU A 98 14.37 3.71 7.33
C LEU A 98 14.29 2.56 8.34
N THR A 99 13.55 1.49 8.04
CA THR A 99 13.39 0.36 8.95
C THR A 99 14.72 -0.35 9.21
N LYS A 100 15.58 -0.45 8.22
CA LYS A 100 16.91 -1.02 8.37
C LYS A 100 17.83 -0.17 9.25
N SER A 101 17.68 1.15 9.21
CA SER A 101 18.47 2.10 10.00
C SER A 101 17.95 2.27 11.42
N PHE A 102 16.63 2.34 11.60
CA PHE A 102 15.99 2.54 12.91
C PHE A 102 15.68 1.22 13.64
N GLY A 103 15.66 0.10 12.91
CA GLY A 103 15.45 -1.23 13.46
C GLY A 103 14.04 -1.45 14.02
N ILE A 104 13.96 -2.41 14.95
CA ILE A 104 12.71 -2.88 15.56
C ILE A 104 11.89 -1.76 16.23
N ARG A 105 12.57 -0.72 16.75
CA ARG A 105 11.92 0.40 17.46
C ARG A 105 10.91 1.16 16.58
N MET A 106 11.16 1.21 15.27
CA MET A 106 10.24 1.85 14.34
C MET A 106 8.94 1.05 14.17
N VAL A 107 9.03 -0.26 14.22
CA VAL A 107 7.88 -1.16 14.03
C VAL A 107 7.09 -1.33 15.33
N GLU A 108 7.76 -1.28 16.48
CA GLU A 108 7.12 -1.32 17.81
C GLU A 108 6.13 -0.16 18.04
N ALA A 109 6.25 0.93 17.30
CA ALA A 109 5.28 2.02 17.36
C ALA A 109 3.92 1.67 16.76
N PHE A 110 3.89 0.69 15.84
CA PHE A 110 2.66 0.25 15.16
C PHE A 110 2.17 -1.09 15.67
N ILE A 111 3.05 -1.92 16.24
CA ILE A 111 2.73 -3.30 16.66
C ILE A 111 3.48 -3.65 17.93
N SER A 112 2.76 -4.28 18.89
CA SER A 112 3.33 -4.69 20.16
C SER A 112 4.47 -5.73 20.02
N ARG A 113 5.43 -5.71 20.94
CA ARG A 113 6.58 -6.64 20.98
C ARG A 113 6.15 -8.11 20.99
N GLU A 114 5.08 -8.43 21.72
CA GLU A 114 4.56 -9.79 21.79
C GLU A 114 4.13 -10.30 20.42
N LYS A 115 3.43 -9.47 19.63
CA LYS A 115 3.04 -9.79 18.26
C LYS A 115 4.25 -9.91 17.34
N LEU A 116 5.28 -9.07 17.52
CA LEU A 116 6.52 -9.17 16.73
C LEU A 116 7.28 -10.46 17.01
N GLN A 117 7.33 -10.89 18.28
CA GLN A 117 8.00 -12.15 18.67
C GLN A 117 7.25 -13.39 18.20
N SER A 118 5.91 -13.33 18.10
CA SER A 118 5.10 -14.42 17.54
C SER A 118 5.34 -14.64 16.04
N LEU A 119 5.91 -13.63 15.35
CA LEU A 119 6.21 -13.68 13.93
C LEU A 119 7.53 -14.41 13.59
N LYS A 120 8.00 -15.34 14.44
CA LYS A 120 9.21 -16.17 14.16
C LYS A 120 9.16 -16.91 12.82
N PHE A 121 7.96 -17.18 12.29
CA PHE A 121 7.79 -17.77 10.95
C PHE A 121 8.29 -16.87 9.82
N LEU A 122 8.44 -15.55 10.05
CA LEU A 122 9.00 -14.60 9.09
C LEU A 122 10.50 -14.82 8.84
N GLN A 123 11.18 -15.66 9.63
CA GLN A 123 12.58 -16.00 9.40
C GLN A 123 12.75 -17.04 8.27
N ASN A 124 11.67 -17.74 7.88
CA ASN A 124 11.72 -18.66 6.74
C ASN A 124 11.43 -17.89 5.44
N THR A 125 12.47 -17.67 4.65
CA THR A 125 12.42 -16.85 3.42
C THR A 125 11.36 -17.32 2.42
N LYS A 126 11.16 -18.64 2.23
CA LYS A 126 10.17 -19.17 1.28
C LYS A 126 8.74 -18.89 1.75
N LYS A 127 8.45 -19.14 3.04
CA LYS A 127 7.14 -18.86 3.64
C LYS A 127 6.85 -17.37 3.65
N LEU A 128 7.86 -16.54 3.93
CA LEU A 128 7.76 -15.09 3.92
C LEU A 128 7.43 -14.56 2.51
N ASN A 129 8.13 -15.04 1.47
CA ASN A 129 7.87 -14.63 0.09
C ASN A 129 6.43 -14.93 -0.33
N LEU A 130 5.93 -16.13 -0.01
CA LEU A 130 4.55 -16.52 -0.31
C LEU A 130 3.54 -15.66 0.47
N LEU A 131 3.79 -15.43 1.75
CA LEU A 131 2.93 -14.59 2.59
C LEU A 131 2.84 -13.17 2.04
N ILE A 132 3.97 -12.56 1.71
CA ILE A 132 4.02 -11.21 1.14
C ILE A 132 3.28 -11.17 -0.19
N PHE A 133 3.51 -12.15 -1.06
CA PHE A 133 2.78 -12.22 -2.33
C PHE A 133 1.26 -12.26 -2.12
N ILE A 134 0.77 -13.15 -1.25
CA ILE A 134 -0.67 -13.29 -0.96
C ILE A 134 -1.24 -11.99 -0.35
N LEU A 135 -0.55 -11.41 0.65
CA LEU A 135 -1.02 -10.20 1.31
C LEU A 135 -1.09 -9.00 0.35
N PHE A 136 -0.13 -8.88 -0.56
CA PHE A 136 -0.10 -7.77 -1.51
C PHE A 136 -1.03 -8.00 -2.70
N PHE A 137 -1.36 -9.26 -3.00
CA PHE A 137 -2.30 -9.63 -4.06
C PHE A 137 -3.75 -9.31 -3.70
N ILE A 138 -4.13 -9.48 -2.42
CA ILE A 138 -5.50 -9.24 -1.96
C ILE A 138 -5.77 -7.74 -1.88
N PRO A 139 -6.76 -7.20 -2.61
CA PRO A 139 -7.19 -5.81 -2.47
C PRO A 139 -7.70 -5.51 -1.06
N GLY A 140 -7.51 -4.26 -0.57
CA GLY A 140 -7.97 -3.84 0.76
C GLY A 140 -7.10 -4.28 1.93
N THR A 141 -5.98 -4.99 1.70
CA THR A 141 -5.00 -5.28 2.77
C THR A 141 -4.13 -4.05 3.05
N PRO A 142 -3.72 -3.80 4.31
CA PRO A 142 -2.86 -2.68 4.66
C PRO A 142 -1.40 -2.93 4.22
N LYS A 143 -1.17 -3.00 2.90
CA LYS A 143 0.11 -3.36 2.26
C LYS A 143 1.27 -2.50 2.76
N ASP A 144 1.01 -1.21 2.95
CA ASP A 144 2.04 -0.24 3.32
C ASP A 144 2.53 -0.43 4.75
N LEU A 145 1.63 -0.84 5.67
CA LEU A 145 2.04 -1.27 7.02
C LEU A 145 2.95 -2.49 6.97
N PHE A 146 2.65 -3.48 6.12
CA PHE A 146 3.51 -4.66 5.98
C PHE A 146 4.89 -4.32 5.41
N THR A 147 5.01 -3.28 4.59
CA THR A 147 6.29 -2.81 4.06
C THR A 147 7.28 -2.44 5.16
N TYR A 148 6.81 -1.91 6.30
CA TYR A 148 7.64 -1.60 7.46
C TYR A 148 8.27 -2.83 8.12
N PHE A 149 7.60 -3.98 8.04
CA PHE A 149 8.15 -5.23 8.62
C PHE A 149 9.27 -5.82 7.77
N ILE A 150 9.25 -5.60 6.46
CA ILE A 150 10.17 -6.23 5.53
C ILE A 150 11.62 -5.86 5.85
N GLY A 151 11.88 -4.62 6.26
CA GLY A 151 13.23 -4.19 6.67
C GLY A 151 13.79 -4.94 7.89
N LEU A 152 12.92 -5.57 8.71
CA LEU A 152 13.30 -6.40 9.88
C LEU A 152 13.48 -7.88 9.52
N THR A 153 13.15 -8.28 8.30
CA THR A 153 13.22 -9.66 7.84
C THR A 153 14.51 -9.93 7.07
N PRO A 154 14.88 -11.21 6.83
CA PRO A 154 16.01 -11.56 5.99
C PRO A 154 15.75 -11.34 4.49
N MET A 155 14.56 -10.85 4.10
CA MET A 155 14.21 -10.60 2.70
C MET A 155 15.07 -9.49 2.11
N LYS A 156 15.65 -9.75 0.93
CA LYS A 156 16.42 -8.74 0.19
C LYS A 156 15.47 -7.73 -0.46
N LEU A 157 15.86 -6.45 -0.46
CA LEU A 157 15.07 -5.37 -1.08
C LEU A 157 14.63 -5.70 -2.52
N ARG A 158 15.53 -6.22 -3.35
CA ARG A 158 15.21 -6.60 -4.74
C ARG A 158 14.09 -7.64 -4.82
N THR A 159 14.16 -8.68 -3.99
CA THR A 159 13.12 -9.73 -3.92
C THR A 159 11.79 -9.12 -3.50
N PHE A 160 11.80 -8.26 -2.48
CA PHE A 160 10.62 -7.58 -2.01
C PHE A 160 10.00 -6.69 -3.10
N LEU A 161 10.79 -5.84 -3.76
CA LEU A 161 10.28 -4.95 -4.81
C LEU A 161 9.64 -5.72 -5.97
N ILE A 162 10.28 -6.79 -6.44
CA ILE A 162 9.72 -7.62 -7.53
C ILE A 162 8.41 -8.26 -7.09
N LEU A 163 8.40 -8.95 -5.94
CA LEU A 163 7.21 -9.63 -5.43
C LEU A 163 6.06 -8.67 -5.15
N SER A 164 6.33 -7.57 -4.46
CA SER A 164 5.30 -6.59 -4.10
C SER A 164 4.75 -5.87 -5.32
N SER A 165 5.59 -5.50 -6.29
CA SER A 165 5.12 -4.86 -7.52
C SER A 165 4.21 -5.79 -8.33
N ILE A 166 4.61 -7.05 -8.55
CA ILE A 166 3.80 -8.01 -9.28
C ILE A 166 2.49 -8.30 -8.52
N ALA A 167 2.57 -8.52 -7.21
CA ALA A 167 1.40 -8.82 -6.40
C ALA A 167 0.41 -7.65 -6.30
N ARG A 168 0.87 -6.40 -6.40
CA ARG A 168 0.01 -5.20 -6.40
C ARG A 168 -0.74 -5.00 -7.72
N ILE A 169 -0.28 -5.53 -8.85
CA ILE A 169 -0.89 -5.29 -10.17
C ILE A 169 -2.41 -5.51 -10.16
N PRO A 170 -2.96 -6.63 -9.66
CA PRO A 170 -4.40 -6.86 -9.72
C PRO A 170 -5.23 -5.83 -8.93
N SER A 171 -4.73 -5.39 -7.78
CA SER A 171 -5.44 -4.38 -6.99
C SER A 171 -5.30 -2.98 -7.58
N VAL A 172 -4.12 -2.61 -8.03
CA VAL A 172 -3.86 -1.28 -8.59
C VAL A 172 -4.61 -1.11 -9.92
N ILE A 173 -4.60 -2.13 -10.79
CA ILE A 173 -5.31 -2.04 -12.08
C ILE A 173 -6.82 -1.92 -11.90
N THR A 174 -7.42 -2.59 -10.92
CA THR A 174 -8.86 -2.45 -10.65
C THR A 174 -9.19 -1.06 -10.13
N SER A 175 -8.38 -0.49 -9.25
CA SER A 175 -8.55 0.89 -8.76
C SER A 175 -8.39 1.91 -9.89
N THR A 176 -7.37 1.75 -10.75
CA THR A 176 -7.14 2.68 -11.87
C THR A 176 -8.19 2.55 -12.97
N ILE A 177 -8.70 1.34 -13.28
CA ILE A 177 -9.84 1.16 -14.20
C ILE A 177 -11.09 1.85 -13.65
N GLY A 178 -11.37 1.68 -12.35
CA GLY A 178 -12.48 2.39 -11.70
C GLY A 178 -12.33 3.90 -11.79
N GLY A 179 -11.13 4.42 -11.58
CA GLY A 179 -10.80 5.84 -11.72
C GLY A 179 -10.98 6.36 -13.14
N GLU A 180 -10.50 5.63 -14.15
CA GLU A 180 -10.68 5.99 -15.56
C GLU A 180 -12.16 6.00 -15.95
N ALA A 181 -12.93 5.00 -15.51
CA ALA A 181 -14.38 4.93 -15.74
C ALA A 181 -15.11 6.15 -15.16
N LEU A 182 -14.71 6.59 -13.96
CA LEU A 182 -15.24 7.84 -13.36
C LEU A 182 -14.85 9.06 -14.19
N GLY A 183 -13.62 9.12 -14.70
CA GLY A 183 -13.14 10.19 -15.60
C GLY A 183 -13.91 10.27 -16.91
N MET A 184 -14.33 9.12 -17.43
CA MET A 184 -15.18 9.00 -18.62
C MET A 184 -16.69 9.18 -18.33
N GLN A 185 -17.06 9.51 -17.09
CA GLN A 185 -18.45 9.60 -16.62
C GLN A 185 -19.27 8.30 -16.80
N ASN A 186 -18.58 7.16 -16.93
CA ASN A 186 -19.22 5.86 -17.01
C ASN A 186 -19.39 5.28 -15.59
N TYR A 187 -20.31 5.87 -14.83
CA TYR A 187 -20.56 5.53 -13.44
C TYR A 187 -21.02 4.08 -13.25
N THR A 188 -21.80 3.55 -14.20
CA THR A 188 -22.28 2.17 -14.15
C THR A 188 -21.10 1.19 -14.20
N PHE A 189 -20.17 1.41 -15.12
CA PHE A 189 -18.98 0.57 -15.24
C PHE A 189 -18.06 0.74 -14.02
N ALA A 190 -17.88 1.97 -13.51
CA ALA A 190 -17.10 2.20 -12.28
C ALA A 190 -17.67 1.42 -11.09
N VAL A 191 -19.00 1.48 -10.88
CA VAL A 191 -19.67 0.73 -9.80
C VAL A 191 -19.47 -0.78 -9.98
N LEU A 192 -19.61 -1.31 -11.19
CA LEU A 192 -19.38 -2.73 -11.47
C LEU A 192 -17.96 -3.16 -11.13
N VAL A 193 -16.94 -2.36 -11.49
CA VAL A 193 -15.54 -2.62 -11.16
C VAL A 193 -15.32 -2.64 -9.64
N PHE A 194 -15.84 -1.65 -8.91
CA PHE A 194 -15.68 -1.60 -7.45
C PHE A 194 -16.42 -2.73 -6.74
N VAL A 195 -17.63 -3.08 -7.19
CA VAL A 195 -18.38 -4.22 -6.63
C VAL A 195 -17.64 -5.53 -6.88
N ALA A 196 -17.18 -5.75 -8.11
CA ALA A 196 -16.38 -6.95 -8.44
C ALA A 196 -15.11 -7.03 -7.58
N THR A 197 -14.39 -5.92 -7.42
CA THR A 197 -13.20 -5.84 -6.56
C THR A 197 -13.53 -6.15 -5.11
N ALA A 198 -14.63 -5.61 -4.57
CA ALA A 198 -15.07 -5.88 -3.20
C ALA A 198 -15.43 -7.36 -2.99
N ILE A 199 -16.09 -8.00 -3.95
CA ILE A 199 -16.41 -9.43 -3.90
C ILE A 199 -15.13 -10.27 -3.91
N ILE A 200 -14.19 -9.99 -4.83
CA ILE A 200 -12.90 -10.71 -4.91
C ILE A 200 -12.11 -10.54 -3.60
N SER A 201 -12.08 -9.34 -3.04
CA SER A 201 -11.42 -9.05 -1.76
C SER A 201 -12.07 -9.82 -0.62
N GLY A 202 -13.41 -9.84 -0.55
CA GLY A 202 -14.17 -10.59 0.44
C GLY A 202 -13.89 -12.09 0.39
N ILE A 203 -13.90 -12.68 -0.82
CA ILE A 203 -13.55 -14.08 -1.03
C ILE A 203 -12.10 -14.35 -0.62
N GLY A 204 -11.16 -13.48 -1.01
CA GLY A 204 -9.75 -13.59 -0.63
C GLY A 204 -9.55 -13.57 0.88
N LEU A 205 -10.23 -12.69 1.60
CA LEU A 205 -10.19 -12.63 3.06
C LEU A 205 -10.79 -13.87 3.72
N LEU A 206 -11.89 -14.41 3.19
CA LEU A 206 -12.51 -15.63 3.70
C LEU A 206 -11.58 -16.85 3.53
N ILE A 207 -10.96 -16.99 2.36
CA ILE A 207 -9.96 -18.04 2.09
C ILE A 207 -8.78 -17.89 3.05
N TYR A 208 -8.24 -16.68 3.20
CA TYR A 208 -7.13 -16.40 4.12
C TYR A 208 -7.47 -16.81 5.56
N ARG A 209 -8.64 -16.41 6.07
CA ARG A 209 -9.11 -16.79 7.42
C ARG A 209 -9.22 -18.31 7.58
N LYS A 210 -9.76 -19.02 6.58
CA LYS A 210 -9.89 -20.48 6.63
C LYS A 210 -8.55 -21.20 6.68
N ILE A 211 -7.55 -20.72 5.93
CA ILE A 211 -6.20 -21.29 5.92
C ILE A 211 -5.49 -21.04 7.25
N THR A 212 -5.62 -19.84 7.82
CA THR A 212 -4.94 -19.47 9.07
C THR A 212 -5.51 -20.20 10.27
N VAL A 213 -6.84 -20.31 10.37
CA VAL A 213 -7.52 -21.03 11.47
C VAL A 213 -7.21 -22.54 11.42
N HIS A 214 -7.05 -23.13 10.24
CA HIS A 214 -6.69 -24.56 10.12
C HIS A 214 -5.22 -24.84 10.50
N SER A 215 -4.35 -23.83 10.44
CA SER A 215 -2.94 -23.96 10.84
C SER A 215 -2.75 -23.92 12.36
N ASP A 216 -3.59 -23.19 13.08
CA ASP A 216 -3.50 -23.07 14.54
C ASP A 216 -4.11 -24.29 15.26
N GLY A 217 -5.19 -24.89 14.70
CA GLY A 217 -5.81 -26.09 15.28
C GLY A 217 -4.97 -27.37 15.15
N LYS A 218 -3.92 -27.39 14.33
CA LYS A 218 -2.97 -28.52 14.24
C LYS A 218 -1.81 -28.45 15.24
N LYS A 219 -1.58 -27.29 15.87
CA LYS A 219 -0.52 -27.10 16.85
C LYS A 219 -0.92 -27.39 18.29
N GLU A 220 -2.22 -27.61 18.55
CA GLU A 220 -2.70 -27.99 19.89
C GLU A 220 -2.84 -29.49 20.09
N ILE A 221 -2.51 -30.33 19.08
CA ILE A 221 -2.68 -31.81 19.12
C ILE A 221 -1.31 -32.54 19.05
N GLU A 222 -0.18 -31.83 18.96
CA GLU A 222 1.19 -32.38 19.10
C GLU A 222 1.86 -31.80 20.36
#